data_1da4baf4328a9eba37b15bc0cf4c7734
#
_entry.id   1da4baf4328a9eba37b15bc0cf4c7734
#
_cell.length_a   1.000
_cell.length_b   1.000
_cell.length_c   1.000
_cell.angle_alpha   90.00
_cell.angle_beta   90.00
_cell.angle_gamma   90.00
#
_symmetry.space_group_name_H-M   'P 1'
#
loop_
_entity.id
_entity.type
_entity.pdbx_description
1 polymer ?
#
loop_
_entity_poly.entity_id
_entity_poly.type
_entity_poly.pdbx_seq_one_letter_code
_entity_poly.pdbx_strand_id
1 'polypeptide(L)'
;MTQIRFLAKTLGAEIAKHYSNPKAIPRQSRPEIVDSALDIRTCSRARESITSWPTYAPTPLHNLPAFADEIGIAQLFYKDEATRLGLGSFKALGGAYAVLHSVAQEISVQGSTATDIEALMTGQLSEAAGEITVVTATDGNHGRSVAWGARNVGCRCVIYMHAEVSPGRQSAVETLGAEVIRVAGDYGESVRQAAQDAAANNWLLVSDTAWPGYTDIPRAVMAGYTVMSTEAMNQLPPAITPTHVFVQGGCGGLAGAVCADLWHRYDAQRPRFIVVEPVPADCLFQSAVAGQLVNISVTRESVMAGLSCGEVSLLGWDILESGADHFLTIEDDAVGPLMKKLAQGTGDDPRIVAGEAAVAGLAGCIATYADTDLRQTLDLNEQSTVLVFGTEGATDPTVYRQLVGSAADDLL
;
A
#
# COMPACT_ATOMS: atom_id res chain seq x y z
N MET A 1 6.70 20.45 -28.96
CA MET A 1 6.24 19.63 -27.78
C MET A 1 7.48 18.96 -27.25
N THR A 2 7.80 19.09 -25.95
CA THR A 2 8.95 18.41 -25.37
C THR A 2 8.71 16.90 -25.35
N GLN A 3 9.77 16.09 -25.38
CA GLN A 3 9.69 14.61 -25.37
C GLN A 3 8.79 14.10 -24.24
N ILE A 4 8.93 14.65 -23.05
CA ILE A 4 8.13 14.25 -21.88
C ILE A 4 6.62 14.55 -22.05
N ARG A 5 6.24 15.66 -22.65
CA ARG A 5 4.81 15.95 -22.91
C ARG A 5 4.21 14.98 -23.92
N PHE A 6 5.02 14.52 -24.86
CA PHE A 6 4.59 13.47 -25.79
C PHE A 6 4.44 12.14 -25.07
N LEU A 7 5.40 11.77 -24.21
CA LEU A 7 5.36 10.56 -23.38
C LEU A 7 4.11 10.57 -22.46
N ALA A 8 3.91 11.63 -21.68
CA ALA A 8 2.77 11.76 -20.77
C ALA A 8 1.44 11.61 -21.53
N LYS A 9 1.29 12.30 -22.65
CA LYS A 9 0.09 12.18 -23.49
C LYS A 9 -0.12 10.77 -24.04
N THR A 10 0.97 10.11 -24.49
CA THR A 10 0.90 8.74 -25.01
C THR A 10 0.50 7.73 -23.96
N LEU A 11 0.91 7.97 -22.71
CA LEU A 11 0.61 7.14 -21.57
C LEU A 11 -0.69 7.53 -20.83
N GLY A 12 -1.38 8.60 -21.27
CA GLY A 12 -2.57 9.10 -20.57
C GLY A 12 -2.27 9.65 -19.16
N ALA A 13 -1.00 9.97 -18.89
CA ALA A 13 -0.57 10.43 -17.58
C ALA A 13 -0.81 11.95 -17.44
N GLU A 14 -1.94 12.31 -16.85
CA GLU A 14 -2.36 13.70 -16.61
C GLU A 14 -2.74 13.87 -15.14
N ILE A 15 -2.40 15.04 -14.58
CA ILE A 15 -2.86 15.44 -13.24
C ILE A 15 -4.23 16.09 -13.38
N ALA A 16 -5.24 15.49 -12.76
CA ALA A 16 -6.59 16.05 -12.73
C ALA A 16 -6.70 17.17 -11.68
N LYS A 17 -6.12 16.96 -10.50
CA LYS A 17 -6.10 17.95 -9.41
C LYS A 17 -4.75 17.91 -8.70
N HIS A 18 -4.32 19.07 -8.19
CA HIS A 18 -3.13 19.22 -7.36
C HIS A 18 -3.44 20.10 -6.14
N TYR A 19 -2.88 19.73 -5.01
CA TYR A 19 -2.92 20.53 -3.80
C TYR A 19 -1.55 20.53 -3.13
N SER A 20 -0.93 21.71 -3.00
CA SER A 20 0.24 21.93 -2.16
C SER A 20 -0.21 22.02 -0.71
N ASN A 21 0.29 21.16 0.15
CA ASN A 21 -0.14 21.10 1.54
C ASN A 21 0.48 22.22 2.39
N PRO A 22 -0.30 23.21 2.83
CA PRO A 22 0.23 24.31 3.66
C PRO A 22 0.57 23.87 5.09
N LYS A 23 0.09 22.68 5.52
CA LYS A 23 0.40 22.09 6.82
C LYS A 23 1.65 21.20 6.78
N ALA A 24 2.19 20.91 5.61
CA ALA A 24 3.41 20.13 5.48
C ALA A 24 4.57 20.77 6.26
N ILE A 25 5.35 19.92 6.92
CA ILE A 25 6.53 20.33 7.68
C ILE A 25 7.80 19.86 6.96
N PRO A 26 8.17 20.49 5.83
CA PRO A 26 9.37 20.13 5.09
C PRO A 26 10.61 20.59 5.86
N ARG A 27 11.69 19.78 5.81
CA ARG A 27 13.00 20.11 6.38
C ARG A 27 12.98 20.46 7.87
N GLN A 28 12.07 19.85 8.61
CA GLN A 28 11.99 19.97 10.07
C GLN A 28 11.91 18.59 10.69
N SER A 29 12.29 18.49 11.96
CA SER A 29 12.13 17.27 12.74
C SER A 29 10.66 16.87 12.81
N ARG A 30 10.42 15.54 12.82
CA ARG A 30 9.07 15.01 12.82
C ARG A 30 8.32 15.46 14.09
N PRO A 31 7.03 15.79 13.94
CA PRO A 31 6.19 16.13 15.09
C PRO A 31 5.81 14.89 15.90
N GLU A 32 5.50 15.10 17.19
CA GLU A 32 5.13 14.03 18.13
C GLU A 32 3.94 13.18 17.65
N ILE A 33 3.02 13.75 16.89
CA ILE A 33 1.86 13.04 16.35
C ILE A 33 2.27 11.85 15.47
N VAL A 34 3.39 11.94 14.74
CA VAL A 34 3.91 10.84 13.92
C VAL A 34 4.34 9.67 14.80
N ASP A 35 5.09 9.94 15.87
CA ASP A 35 5.50 8.91 16.83
C ASP A 35 4.28 8.35 17.60
N SER A 36 3.27 9.15 17.88
CA SER A 36 2.01 8.70 18.49
C SER A 36 1.21 7.79 17.56
N ALA A 37 1.20 8.07 16.27
CA ALA A 37 0.54 7.27 15.26
C ALA A 37 1.32 5.98 14.94
N LEU A 38 2.63 6.08 14.72
CA LEU A 38 3.48 4.95 14.34
C LEU A 38 4.93 5.17 14.77
N ASP A 39 5.29 4.72 15.97
CA ASP A 39 6.62 4.89 16.53
C ASP A 39 7.66 3.89 15.96
N ILE A 40 8.93 4.27 16.04
CA ILE A 40 10.05 3.49 15.50
C ILE A 40 10.21 2.10 16.16
N ARG A 41 9.82 1.94 17.44
CA ARG A 41 9.95 0.65 18.15
C ARG A 41 8.91 -0.33 17.63
N THR A 42 7.69 0.14 17.37
CA THR A 42 6.62 -0.65 16.76
C THR A 42 7.03 -1.09 15.35
N CYS A 43 7.60 -0.19 14.53
CA CYS A 43 8.15 -0.54 13.22
C CYS A 43 9.29 -1.56 13.31
N SER A 44 10.22 -1.39 14.27
CA SER A 44 11.36 -2.31 14.46
C SER A 44 10.91 -3.71 14.85
N ARG A 45 9.93 -3.83 15.76
CA ARG A 45 9.35 -5.13 16.15
C ARG A 45 8.68 -5.83 14.99
N ALA A 46 7.91 -5.11 14.18
CA ALA A 46 7.29 -5.67 12.98
C ALA A 46 8.34 -6.17 11.99
N ARG A 47 9.40 -5.39 11.74
CA ARG A 47 10.50 -5.76 10.87
C ARG A 47 11.24 -7.00 11.37
N GLU A 48 11.63 -7.03 12.64
CA GLU A 48 12.32 -8.18 13.25
C GLU A 48 11.48 -9.44 13.11
N SER A 49 10.18 -9.37 13.41
CA SER A 49 9.26 -10.48 13.24
C SER A 49 9.14 -10.94 11.79
N ILE A 50 8.82 -10.02 10.85
CA ILE A 50 8.59 -10.36 9.45
C ILE A 50 9.85 -10.92 8.79
N THR A 51 11.02 -10.35 9.08
CA THR A 51 12.30 -10.82 8.51
C THR A 51 12.77 -12.17 9.04
N SER A 52 12.21 -12.64 10.16
CA SER A 52 12.45 -13.99 10.68
C SER A 52 11.58 -15.07 10.06
N TRP A 53 10.55 -14.70 9.27
CA TRP A 53 9.66 -15.71 8.67
C TRP A 53 10.40 -16.55 7.64
N PRO A 54 10.20 -17.89 7.61
CA PRO A 54 10.92 -18.79 6.69
C PRO A 54 10.73 -18.44 5.20
N THR A 55 9.61 -17.82 4.86
CA THR A 55 9.26 -17.43 3.47
C THR A 55 9.67 -15.99 3.14
N TYR A 56 10.24 -15.27 4.10
CA TYR A 56 10.65 -13.89 3.86
C TYR A 56 11.86 -13.82 2.92
N ALA A 57 11.73 -12.93 1.94
CA ALA A 57 12.85 -12.45 1.13
C ALA A 57 12.59 -10.97 0.78
N PRO A 58 13.62 -10.12 0.75
CA PRO A 58 13.48 -8.77 0.25
C PRO A 58 13.03 -8.80 -1.21
N THR A 59 12.03 -7.99 -1.55
CA THR A 59 11.62 -7.83 -2.96
C THR A 59 12.57 -6.90 -3.70
N PRO A 60 12.61 -6.93 -5.04
CA PRO A 60 13.54 -6.11 -5.81
C PRO A 60 13.29 -4.60 -5.68
N LEU A 61 14.37 -3.82 -5.69
CA LEU A 61 14.38 -2.40 -6.04
C LEU A 61 15.02 -2.26 -7.41
N HIS A 62 14.23 -1.98 -8.43
CA HIS A 62 14.73 -1.78 -9.80
C HIS A 62 15.20 -0.35 -9.98
N ASN A 63 16.41 -0.19 -10.54
CA ASN A 63 16.86 1.07 -11.12
C ASN A 63 16.46 1.08 -12.60
N LEU A 64 15.76 2.13 -13.05
CA LEU A 64 15.21 2.25 -14.38
C LEU A 64 15.84 3.45 -15.13
N PRO A 65 17.14 3.38 -15.50
CA PRO A 65 17.85 4.50 -16.09
C PRO A 65 17.29 4.93 -17.45
N ALA A 66 16.91 3.99 -18.31
CA ALA A 66 16.37 4.34 -19.62
C ALA A 66 15.00 5.02 -19.50
N PHE A 67 14.19 4.60 -18.55
CA PHE A 67 12.91 5.26 -18.28
C PHE A 67 13.10 6.64 -17.61
N ALA A 68 14.08 6.78 -16.71
CA ALA A 68 14.45 8.06 -16.12
C ALA A 68 14.87 9.07 -17.19
N ASP A 69 15.67 8.65 -18.17
CA ASP A 69 16.07 9.46 -19.33
C ASP A 69 14.87 9.89 -20.18
N GLU A 70 13.89 8.99 -20.41
CA GLU A 70 12.66 9.35 -21.15
C GLU A 70 11.84 10.41 -20.39
N ILE A 71 11.78 10.34 -19.06
CA ILE A 71 11.10 11.33 -18.23
C ILE A 71 11.91 12.64 -18.21
N GLY A 72 13.22 12.57 -18.09
CA GLY A 72 14.15 13.69 -17.97
C GLY A 72 14.58 13.97 -16.54
N ILE A 73 14.67 12.95 -15.69
CA ILE A 73 15.16 13.01 -14.32
C ILE A 73 16.48 12.23 -14.18
N ALA A 74 17.24 12.47 -13.10
CA ALA A 74 18.53 11.80 -12.90
C ALA A 74 18.40 10.29 -12.66
N GLN A 75 17.44 9.88 -11.83
CA GLN A 75 17.26 8.48 -11.45
C GLN A 75 15.81 8.18 -11.13
N LEU A 76 15.37 6.96 -11.49
CA LEU A 76 14.07 6.40 -11.15
C LEU A 76 14.27 5.03 -10.51
N PHE A 77 13.83 4.90 -9.29
CA PHE A 77 13.80 3.62 -8.56
C PHE A 77 12.37 3.14 -8.37
N TYR A 78 12.15 1.86 -8.64
CA TYR A 78 10.85 1.20 -8.54
C TYR A 78 10.95 0.01 -7.58
N LYS A 79 10.31 0.10 -6.41
CA LYS A 79 10.22 -0.99 -5.44
C LYS A 79 9.12 -1.95 -5.85
N ASP A 80 9.47 -3.17 -6.23
CA ASP A 80 8.54 -4.14 -6.84
C ASP A 80 8.04 -5.18 -5.82
N GLU A 81 6.77 -5.08 -5.45
CA GLU A 81 6.11 -5.97 -4.50
C GLU A 81 5.35 -7.15 -5.15
N ALA A 82 5.49 -7.35 -6.46
CA ALA A 82 4.77 -8.39 -7.20
C ALA A 82 5.04 -9.82 -6.69
N THR A 83 6.16 -10.05 -6.01
CA THR A 83 6.55 -11.39 -5.52
C THR A 83 6.43 -11.55 -4.01
N ARG A 84 5.97 -10.51 -3.28
CA ARG A 84 5.95 -10.48 -1.82
C ARG A 84 5.25 -11.71 -1.22
N LEU A 85 6.00 -12.54 -0.50
CA LEU A 85 5.54 -13.77 0.19
C LEU A 85 4.72 -14.73 -0.70
N GLY A 86 4.86 -14.64 -2.04
CA GLY A 86 4.02 -15.39 -2.98
C GLY A 86 2.56 -14.93 -3.06
N LEU A 87 2.21 -13.81 -2.41
CA LEU A 87 0.86 -13.25 -2.39
C LEU A 87 0.64 -12.13 -3.41
N GLY A 88 1.71 -11.64 -4.03
CA GLY A 88 1.63 -10.73 -5.15
C GLY A 88 1.40 -9.25 -4.78
N SER A 89 1.49 -8.86 -3.50
CA SER A 89 1.36 -7.46 -3.10
C SER A 89 1.97 -7.15 -1.73
N PHE A 90 2.28 -5.87 -1.49
CA PHE A 90 2.77 -5.35 -0.20
C PHE A 90 1.82 -5.62 0.97
N LYS A 91 0.52 -5.76 0.72
CA LYS A 91 -0.50 -6.06 1.74
C LYS A 91 -0.13 -7.29 2.56
N ALA A 92 0.63 -8.22 1.97
CA ALA A 92 1.15 -9.40 2.65
C ALA A 92 1.96 -9.08 3.92
N LEU A 93 2.67 -7.96 3.95
CA LEU A 93 3.45 -7.53 5.12
C LEU A 93 2.54 -7.10 6.29
N GLY A 94 1.55 -6.26 6.02
CA GLY A 94 0.72 -5.66 7.05
C GLY A 94 -0.34 -6.60 7.60
N GLY A 95 -1.20 -7.18 6.73
CA GLY A 95 -2.31 -8.02 7.17
C GLY A 95 -1.85 -9.30 7.86
N ALA A 96 -0.83 -9.98 7.31
CA ALA A 96 -0.29 -11.18 7.95
C ALA A 96 0.34 -10.86 9.32
N TYR A 97 1.18 -9.81 9.40
CA TYR A 97 1.77 -9.41 10.69
C TYR A 97 0.70 -9.03 11.72
N ALA A 98 -0.33 -8.28 11.32
CA ALA A 98 -1.41 -7.91 12.22
C ALA A 98 -2.17 -9.14 12.76
N VAL A 99 -2.40 -10.17 11.94
CA VAL A 99 -2.99 -11.45 12.39
C VAL A 99 -2.09 -12.09 13.44
N LEU A 100 -0.81 -12.31 13.12
CA LEU A 100 0.13 -12.96 14.04
C LEU A 100 0.24 -12.20 15.36
N HIS A 101 0.35 -10.87 15.28
CA HIS A 101 0.45 -10.00 16.44
C HIS A 101 -0.81 -10.05 17.32
N SER A 102 -2.00 -9.96 16.70
CA SER A 102 -3.27 -9.97 17.44
C SER A 102 -3.58 -11.33 18.06
N VAL A 103 -3.29 -12.44 17.35
CA VAL A 103 -3.45 -13.80 17.88
C VAL A 103 -2.49 -14.03 19.05
N ALA A 104 -1.22 -13.58 18.94
CA ALA A 104 -0.26 -13.65 20.06
C ALA A 104 -0.74 -12.87 21.28
N GLN A 105 -1.27 -11.68 21.09
CA GLN A 105 -1.84 -10.88 22.17
C GLN A 105 -3.03 -11.57 22.83
N GLU A 106 -3.96 -12.10 22.05
CA GLU A 106 -5.16 -12.79 22.57
C GLU A 106 -4.78 -14.01 23.40
N ILE A 107 -3.87 -14.86 22.91
CA ILE A 107 -3.37 -16.01 23.67
C ILE A 107 -2.66 -15.56 24.95
N SER A 108 -1.88 -14.47 24.89
CA SER A 108 -1.18 -13.93 26.07
C SER A 108 -2.16 -13.48 27.15
N VAL A 109 -3.26 -12.83 26.78
CA VAL A 109 -4.31 -12.39 27.70
C VAL A 109 -5.00 -13.59 28.34
N GLN A 110 -5.36 -14.61 27.57
CA GLN A 110 -6.02 -15.82 28.05
C GLN A 110 -5.11 -16.69 28.93
N GLY A 111 -3.83 -16.82 28.55
CA GLY A 111 -2.86 -17.68 29.23
C GLY A 111 -2.04 -17.00 30.32
N SER A 112 -2.19 -15.71 30.55
CA SER A 112 -1.39 -14.89 31.51
C SER A 112 0.13 -14.99 31.31
N THR A 113 0.58 -15.38 30.13
CA THR A 113 2.01 -15.51 29.78
C THR A 113 2.26 -14.85 28.45
N ALA A 114 3.32 -14.04 28.36
CA ALA A 114 3.70 -13.39 27.08
C ALA A 114 3.94 -14.45 26.01
N THR A 115 3.26 -14.31 24.87
CA THR A 115 3.33 -15.23 23.75
C THR A 115 4.22 -14.63 22.67
N ASP A 116 5.18 -15.43 22.18
CA ASP A 116 6.05 -15.06 21.09
C ASP A 116 5.41 -15.42 19.74
N ILE A 117 5.55 -14.52 18.76
CA ILE A 117 5.12 -14.76 17.37
C ILE A 117 5.89 -15.95 16.76
N GLU A 118 7.16 -16.18 17.14
CA GLU A 118 7.92 -17.33 16.69
C GLU A 118 7.28 -18.64 17.13
N ALA A 119 6.78 -18.73 18.35
CA ALA A 119 6.06 -19.91 18.86
C ALA A 119 4.77 -20.20 18.07
N LEU A 120 4.08 -19.15 17.59
CA LEU A 120 2.94 -19.31 16.68
C LEU A 120 3.38 -19.86 15.31
N MET A 121 4.41 -19.27 14.71
CA MET A 121 4.90 -19.66 13.39
C MET A 121 5.49 -21.09 13.36
N THR A 122 5.98 -21.59 14.48
CA THR A 122 6.48 -22.98 14.62
C THR A 122 5.39 -23.99 14.96
N GLY A 123 4.14 -23.53 15.12
CA GLY A 123 2.98 -24.38 15.43
C GLY A 123 2.89 -24.85 16.89
N GLN A 124 3.76 -24.36 17.79
CA GLN A 124 3.73 -24.73 19.23
C GLN A 124 2.43 -24.30 19.92
N LEU A 125 1.71 -23.33 19.36
CA LEU A 125 0.48 -22.76 19.90
C LEU A 125 -0.74 -23.01 19.00
N SER A 126 -0.67 -23.98 18.08
CA SER A 126 -1.74 -24.23 17.09
C SER A 126 -3.08 -24.60 17.72
N GLU A 127 -3.11 -25.30 18.87
CA GLU A 127 -4.34 -25.60 19.59
C GLU A 127 -5.01 -24.32 20.12
N ALA A 128 -4.26 -23.45 20.79
CA ALA A 128 -4.79 -22.18 21.30
C ALA A 128 -5.18 -21.22 20.16
N ALA A 129 -4.40 -21.19 19.08
CA ALA A 129 -4.72 -20.39 17.89
C ALA A 129 -5.99 -20.90 17.19
N GLY A 130 -6.23 -22.21 17.19
CA GLY A 130 -7.42 -22.84 16.59
C GLY A 130 -8.75 -22.40 17.21
N GLU A 131 -8.75 -21.95 18.45
CA GLU A 131 -9.93 -21.40 19.14
C GLU A 131 -10.23 -19.94 18.74
N ILE A 132 -9.30 -19.28 18.01
CA ILE A 132 -9.42 -17.88 17.61
C ILE A 132 -9.94 -17.81 16.18
N THR A 133 -10.90 -16.91 15.96
CA THR A 133 -11.35 -16.55 14.61
C THR A 133 -10.93 -15.13 14.28
N VAL A 134 -10.23 -14.95 13.16
CA VAL A 134 -9.97 -13.63 12.58
C VAL A 134 -10.97 -13.33 11.47
N VAL A 135 -11.37 -12.08 11.35
CA VAL A 135 -12.34 -11.64 10.35
C VAL A 135 -11.91 -10.34 9.70
N THR A 136 -12.18 -10.20 8.42
CA THR A 136 -12.00 -8.95 7.69
C THR A 136 -13.03 -8.80 6.57
N ALA A 137 -13.24 -7.55 6.13
CA ALA A 137 -13.91 -7.25 4.86
C ALA A 137 -12.87 -6.77 3.86
N THR A 138 -12.95 -7.25 2.62
CA THR A 138 -11.97 -6.92 1.59
C THR A 138 -12.49 -7.27 0.20
N ASP A 139 -11.95 -6.63 -0.81
CA ASP A 139 -12.11 -6.95 -2.22
C ASP A 139 -10.88 -7.63 -2.86
N GLY A 140 -9.82 -7.93 -2.06
CA GLY A 140 -8.65 -8.60 -2.64
C GLY A 140 -7.43 -8.78 -1.74
N ASN A 141 -6.40 -7.98 -1.95
CA ASN A 141 -5.04 -8.20 -1.42
C ASN A 141 -4.94 -8.21 0.12
N HIS A 142 -5.74 -7.40 0.82
CA HIS A 142 -5.77 -7.43 2.28
C HIS A 142 -6.30 -8.76 2.80
N GLY A 143 -7.40 -9.26 2.22
CA GLY A 143 -7.96 -10.56 2.57
C GLY A 143 -6.99 -11.72 2.33
N ARG A 144 -6.27 -11.71 1.20
CA ARG A 144 -5.20 -12.71 0.95
C ARG A 144 -4.13 -12.69 2.03
N SER A 145 -3.75 -11.50 2.48
CA SER A 145 -2.77 -11.32 3.55
C SER A 145 -3.27 -11.86 4.88
N VAL A 146 -4.52 -11.52 5.26
CA VAL A 146 -5.16 -12.01 6.50
C VAL A 146 -5.33 -13.52 6.47
N ALA A 147 -5.84 -14.08 5.35
CA ALA A 147 -6.01 -15.53 5.17
C ALA A 147 -4.67 -16.27 5.26
N TRP A 148 -3.61 -15.74 4.64
CA TRP A 148 -2.28 -16.32 4.73
C TRP A 148 -1.74 -16.30 6.18
N GLY A 149 -1.90 -15.18 6.88
CA GLY A 149 -1.53 -15.07 8.29
C GLY A 149 -2.26 -16.09 9.16
N ALA A 150 -3.59 -16.17 9.02
CA ALA A 150 -4.43 -17.12 9.74
C ALA A 150 -4.04 -18.58 9.50
N ARG A 151 -3.81 -18.95 8.24
CA ARG A 151 -3.35 -20.30 7.85
C ARG A 151 -2.04 -20.66 8.52
N ASN A 152 -1.07 -19.72 8.58
CA ASN A 152 0.25 -20.01 9.14
C ASN A 152 0.24 -20.20 10.66
N VAL A 153 -0.71 -19.61 11.36
CA VAL A 153 -0.84 -19.79 12.83
C VAL A 153 -1.92 -20.79 13.21
N GLY A 154 -2.72 -21.29 12.25
CA GLY A 154 -3.74 -22.30 12.48
C GLY A 154 -5.06 -21.77 13.02
N CYS A 155 -5.35 -20.45 12.95
CA CYS A 155 -6.64 -19.90 13.34
C CYS A 155 -7.66 -19.89 12.21
N ARG A 156 -8.96 -19.86 12.55
CA ARG A 156 -10.05 -19.73 11.58
C ARG A 156 -10.04 -18.34 10.97
N CYS A 157 -10.32 -18.25 9.67
CA CYS A 157 -10.39 -16.97 8.93
C CYS A 157 -11.73 -16.84 8.22
N VAL A 158 -12.45 -15.74 8.47
CA VAL A 158 -13.70 -15.40 7.79
C VAL A 158 -13.52 -14.09 7.03
N ILE A 159 -13.86 -14.08 5.75
CA ILE A 159 -13.70 -12.92 4.87
C ILE A 159 -15.03 -12.51 4.26
N TYR A 160 -15.43 -11.27 4.51
CA TYR A 160 -16.62 -10.68 3.92
C TYR A 160 -16.27 -10.00 2.61
N MET A 161 -16.98 -10.35 1.53
CA MET A 161 -16.81 -9.75 0.21
C MET A 161 -18.16 -9.27 -0.33
N HIS A 162 -18.17 -8.06 -0.89
CA HIS A 162 -19.39 -7.55 -1.55
C HIS A 162 -19.69 -8.28 -2.86
N ALA A 163 -20.90 -8.09 -3.39
CA ALA A 163 -21.42 -8.83 -4.52
C ALA A 163 -20.59 -8.71 -5.81
N GLU A 164 -19.92 -7.56 -6.01
CA GLU A 164 -19.19 -7.25 -7.25
C GLU A 164 -17.75 -7.83 -7.29
N VAL A 165 -17.23 -8.35 -6.16
CA VAL A 165 -15.87 -8.95 -6.15
C VAL A 165 -15.79 -10.14 -7.09
N SER A 166 -14.76 -10.16 -7.95
CA SER A 166 -14.61 -11.21 -8.96
C SER A 166 -14.46 -12.61 -8.34
N PRO A 167 -14.96 -13.67 -9.02
CA PRO A 167 -14.77 -15.06 -8.57
C PRO A 167 -13.30 -15.43 -8.40
N GLY A 168 -12.40 -14.86 -9.21
CA GLY A 168 -10.97 -15.10 -9.10
C GLY A 168 -10.38 -14.59 -7.79
N ARG A 169 -10.78 -13.40 -7.34
CA ARG A 169 -10.36 -12.84 -6.04
C ARG A 169 -10.91 -13.64 -4.87
N GLN A 170 -12.17 -14.10 -4.95
CA GLN A 170 -12.75 -15.00 -3.95
C GLN A 170 -11.96 -16.31 -3.88
N SER A 171 -11.75 -16.98 -5.01
CA SER A 171 -11.00 -18.24 -5.05
C SER A 171 -9.57 -18.11 -4.50
N ALA A 172 -8.93 -16.96 -4.70
CA ALA A 172 -7.59 -16.71 -4.19
C ALA A 172 -7.51 -16.75 -2.66
N VAL A 173 -8.52 -16.25 -1.94
CA VAL A 173 -8.54 -16.30 -0.47
C VAL A 173 -9.04 -17.67 0.04
N GLU A 174 -9.98 -18.32 -0.65
CA GLU A 174 -10.44 -19.68 -0.32
C GLU A 174 -9.31 -20.72 -0.43
N THR A 175 -8.41 -20.56 -1.42
CA THR A 175 -7.22 -21.42 -1.57
C THR A 175 -6.27 -21.30 -0.38
N LEU A 176 -6.30 -20.17 0.34
CA LEU A 176 -5.56 -19.95 1.56
C LEU A 176 -6.28 -20.46 2.82
N GLY A 177 -7.46 -21.08 2.66
CA GLY A 177 -8.24 -21.68 3.74
C GLY A 177 -9.25 -20.76 4.41
N ALA A 178 -9.49 -19.57 3.87
CA ALA A 178 -10.50 -18.66 4.40
C ALA A 178 -11.92 -19.09 4.00
N GLU A 179 -12.86 -18.90 4.92
CA GLU A 179 -14.31 -18.97 4.65
C GLU A 179 -14.76 -17.61 4.09
N VAL A 180 -15.43 -17.60 2.93
CA VAL A 180 -15.91 -16.36 2.30
C VAL A 180 -17.41 -16.22 2.48
N ILE A 181 -17.83 -15.07 3.02
CA ILE A 181 -19.24 -14.70 3.13
C ILE A 181 -19.50 -13.57 2.13
N ARG A 182 -20.38 -13.84 1.15
CA ARG A 182 -20.81 -12.81 0.17
C ARG A 182 -21.93 -11.97 0.77
N VAL A 183 -21.73 -10.65 0.74
CA VAL A 183 -22.69 -9.68 1.26
C VAL A 183 -23.39 -8.97 0.10
N ALA A 184 -24.72 -8.88 0.16
CA ALA A 184 -25.48 -8.09 -0.79
C ALA A 184 -25.28 -6.59 -0.49
N GLY A 185 -24.81 -5.84 -1.49
CA GLY A 185 -24.51 -4.42 -1.33
C GLY A 185 -23.08 -4.08 -1.73
N ASP A 186 -22.60 -2.96 -1.24
CA ASP A 186 -21.27 -2.41 -1.53
C ASP A 186 -20.20 -2.85 -0.52
N TYR A 187 -18.98 -2.34 -0.71
CA TYR A 187 -17.87 -2.58 0.19
C TYR A 187 -18.17 -2.13 1.64
N GLY A 188 -18.80 -0.96 1.81
CA GLY A 188 -19.18 -0.45 3.13
C GLY A 188 -20.15 -1.37 3.87
N GLU A 189 -21.07 -2.04 3.15
CA GLU A 189 -21.96 -3.06 3.76
C GLU A 189 -21.16 -4.26 4.25
N SER A 190 -20.18 -4.73 3.47
CA SER A 190 -19.30 -5.83 3.88
C SER A 190 -18.50 -5.48 5.15
N VAL A 191 -17.98 -4.25 5.24
CA VAL A 191 -17.28 -3.76 6.44
C VAL A 191 -18.20 -3.73 7.65
N ARG A 192 -19.43 -3.20 7.50
CA ARG A 192 -20.42 -3.15 8.60
C ARG A 192 -20.79 -4.55 9.09
N GLN A 193 -21.07 -5.47 8.17
CA GLN A 193 -21.43 -6.84 8.51
C GLN A 193 -20.28 -7.57 9.22
N ALA A 194 -19.04 -7.43 8.71
CA ALA A 194 -17.86 -8.01 9.34
C ALA A 194 -17.67 -7.51 10.78
N ALA A 195 -17.84 -6.19 11.01
CA ALA A 195 -17.72 -5.60 12.35
C ALA A 195 -18.83 -6.06 13.30
N GLN A 196 -20.08 -6.19 12.82
CA GLN A 196 -21.21 -6.68 13.61
C GLN A 196 -21.00 -8.13 14.03
N ASP A 197 -20.61 -9.00 13.10
CA ASP A 197 -20.40 -10.42 13.38
C ASP A 197 -19.14 -10.64 14.24
N ALA A 198 -18.10 -9.82 14.07
CA ALA A 198 -16.94 -9.80 14.95
C ALA A 198 -17.36 -9.52 16.40
N ALA A 199 -18.15 -8.49 16.64
CA ALA A 199 -18.61 -8.12 17.96
C ALA A 199 -19.55 -9.16 18.57
N ALA A 200 -20.47 -9.75 17.77
CA ALA A 200 -21.43 -10.74 18.22
C ALA A 200 -20.79 -12.08 18.61
N ASN A 201 -19.71 -12.46 17.95
CA ASN A 201 -19.04 -13.75 18.11
C ASN A 201 -17.69 -13.68 18.82
N ASN A 202 -17.27 -12.51 19.27
CA ASN A 202 -15.95 -12.26 19.86
C ASN A 202 -14.80 -12.67 18.92
N TRP A 203 -14.92 -12.33 17.62
CA TRP A 203 -13.87 -12.56 16.64
C TRP A 203 -12.93 -11.35 16.57
N LEU A 204 -11.67 -11.59 16.18
CA LEU A 204 -10.67 -10.54 15.97
C LEU A 204 -10.88 -9.90 14.59
N LEU A 205 -11.42 -8.70 14.57
CA LEU A 205 -11.52 -7.90 13.34
C LEU A 205 -10.12 -7.42 12.92
N VAL A 206 -9.69 -7.70 11.69
CA VAL A 206 -8.38 -7.27 11.15
C VAL A 206 -8.62 -6.33 9.97
N SER A 207 -8.82 -5.05 10.26
CA SER A 207 -8.93 -3.98 9.24
C SER A 207 -7.60 -3.25 9.08
N ASP A 208 -7.32 -2.75 7.87
CA ASP A 208 -6.17 -1.89 7.57
C ASP A 208 -6.49 -0.38 7.68
N THR A 209 -7.74 -0.04 8.03
CA THR A 209 -8.21 1.33 8.25
C THR A 209 -8.43 1.55 9.74
N ALA A 210 -7.91 2.65 10.27
CA ALA A 210 -8.06 3.05 11.66
C ALA A 210 -9.21 4.06 11.82
N TRP A 211 -9.96 3.94 12.92
CA TRP A 211 -10.96 4.91 13.36
C TRP A 211 -10.91 5.12 14.89
N PRO A 212 -11.59 6.13 15.44
CA PRO A 212 -11.59 6.35 16.89
C PRO A 212 -12.02 5.11 17.68
N GLY A 213 -11.13 4.64 18.56
CA GLY A 213 -11.33 3.42 19.37
C GLY A 213 -10.84 2.12 18.70
N TYR A 214 -10.41 2.17 17.43
CA TYR A 214 -9.84 1.02 16.73
C TYR A 214 -8.54 1.44 16.03
N THR A 215 -7.42 1.40 16.72
CA THR A 215 -6.12 1.88 16.23
C THR A 215 -4.99 0.85 16.32
N ASP A 216 -5.06 -0.11 17.25
CA ASP A 216 -3.92 -1.00 17.54
C ASP A 216 -3.64 -1.97 16.38
N ILE A 217 -4.68 -2.60 15.83
CA ILE A 217 -4.55 -3.53 14.71
C ILE A 217 -4.13 -2.78 13.42
N PRO A 218 -4.76 -1.66 13.02
CA PRO A 218 -4.27 -0.86 11.90
C PRO A 218 -2.85 -0.34 12.08
N ARG A 219 -2.43 -0.02 13.31
CA ARG A 219 -1.05 0.36 13.63
C ARG A 219 -0.08 -0.80 13.36
N ALA A 220 -0.44 -2.03 13.73
CA ALA A 220 0.34 -3.22 13.42
C ALA A 220 0.42 -3.46 11.89
N VAL A 221 -0.70 -3.27 11.16
CA VAL A 221 -0.71 -3.32 9.69
C VAL A 221 0.27 -2.31 9.10
N MET A 222 0.19 -1.04 9.53
CA MET A 222 1.09 0.02 9.07
C MET A 222 2.55 -0.26 9.41
N ALA A 223 2.83 -0.79 10.60
CA ALA A 223 4.18 -1.20 11.01
C ALA A 223 4.75 -2.28 10.07
N GLY A 224 3.93 -3.26 9.67
CA GLY A 224 4.31 -4.24 8.66
C GLY A 224 4.68 -3.61 7.31
N TYR A 225 3.93 -2.60 6.86
CA TYR A 225 4.22 -1.90 5.60
C TYR A 225 5.56 -1.16 5.59
N THR A 226 6.09 -0.75 6.76
CA THR A 226 7.41 -0.11 6.84
C THR A 226 8.57 -1.02 6.43
N VAL A 227 8.36 -2.34 6.41
CA VAL A 227 9.37 -3.30 5.91
C VAL A 227 9.70 -3.02 4.45
N MET A 228 8.69 -2.78 3.61
CA MET A 228 8.87 -2.45 2.19
C MET A 228 9.71 -1.17 2.01
N SER A 229 9.38 -0.09 2.71
CA SER A 229 10.12 1.17 2.59
C SER A 229 11.54 1.05 3.15
N THR A 230 11.71 0.37 4.29
CA THR A 230 13.05 0.10 4.86
C THR A 230 13.91 -0.72 3.90
N GLU A 231 13.36 -1.77 3.26
CA GLU A 231 14.08 -2.53 2.23
C GLU A 231 14.48 -1.64 1.06
N ALA A 232 13.55 -0.83 0.53
CA ALA A 232 13.84 0.08 -0.58
C ALA A 232 15.02 1.00 -0.24
N MET A 233 15.00 1.62 0.94
CA MET A 233 16.09 2.50 1.38
C MET A 233 17.42 1.77 1.58
N ASN A 234 17.39 0.52 2.03
CA ASN A 234 18.61 -0.29 2.22
C ASN A 234 19.19 -0.83 0.91
N GLN A 235 18.38 -0.95 -0.14
CA GLN A 235 18.77 -1.40 -1.47
C GLN A 235 19.27 -0.26 -2.37
N LEU A 236 19.03 0.99 -2.00
CA LEU A 236 19.61 2.13 -2.73
C LEU A 236 21.14 2.11 -2.66
N PRO A 237 21.84 2.55 -3.73
CA PRO A 237 23.28 2.75 -3.68
C PRO A 237 23.66 3.68 -2.50
N PRO A 238 24.80 3.42 -1.80
CA PRO A 238 25.14 4.09 -0.54
C PRO A 238 25.17 5.63 -0.56
N ALA A 239 25.43 6.24 -1.72
CA ALA A 239 25.47 7.70 -1.88
C ALA A 239 24.15 8.31 -2.35
N ILE A 240 23.11 7.49 -2.56
CA ILE A 240 21.86 7.92 -3.15
C ILE A 240 20.79 8.04 -2.06
N THR A 241 20.18 9.22 -2.01
CA THR A 241 18.97 9.50 -1.23
C THR A 241 17.90 10.02 -2.18
N PRO A 242 16.67 9.49 -2.16
CA PRO A 242 15.61 10.03 -2.99
C PRO A 242 15.36 11.50 -2.67
N THR A 243 15.15 12.31 -3.70
CA THR A 243 14.70 13.70 -3.53
C THR A 243 13.18 13.77 -3.45
N HIS A 244 12.51 12.83 -4.13
CA HIS A 244 11.06 12.74 -4.23
C HIS A 244 10.58 11.30 -4.05
N VAL A 245 9.47 11.14 -3.37
CA VAL A 245 8.74 9.88 -3.24
C VAL A 245 7.31 10.10 -3.68
N PHE A 246 6.87 9.37 -4.70
CA PHE A 246 5.47 9.33 -5.12
C PHE A 246 4.88 8.00 -4.66
N VAL A 247 3.80 8.07 -3.90
CA VAL A 247 3.18 6.89 -3.28
C VAL A 247 1.67 6.91 -3.45
N GLN A 248 1.08 5.75 -3.58
CA GLN A 248 -0.35 5.55 -3.70
C GLN A 248 -1.08 5.90 -2.40
N GLY A 249 -2.23 6.56 -2.50
CA GLY A 249 -3.06 6.97 -1.38
C GLY A 249 -3.91 5.83 -0.81
N GLY A 250 -5.05 5.57 -1.40
CA GLY A 250 -6.09 4.71 -0.84
C GLY A 250 -6.61 5.28 0.49
N CYS A 251 -6.81 4.45 1.51
CA CYS A 251 -7.21 4.92 2.85
C CYS A 251 -6.10 5.68 3.60
N GLY A 252 -4.87 5.72 3.08
CA GLY A 252 -3.73 6.42 3.69
C GLY A 252 -2.82 5.55 4.56
N GLY A 253 -3.18 4.30 4.85
CA GLY A 253 -2.36 3.42 5.71
C GLY A 253 -0.96 3.15 5.15
N LEU A 254 -0.84 2.82 3.85
CA LEU A 254 0.44 2.65 3.18
C LEU A 254 1.24 3.95 3.13
N ALA A 255 0.61 5.02 2.61
CA ALA A 255 1.28 6.31 2.46
C ALA A 255 1.77 6.86 3.81
N GLY A 256 0.95 6.73 4.87
CA GLY A 256 1.34 7.09 6.23
C GLY A 256 2.51 6.27 6.75
N ALA A 257 2.50 4.94 6.53
CA ALA A 257 3.61 4.06 6.96
C ALA A 257 4.93 4.41 6.27
N VAL A 258 4.92 4.62 4.94
CA VAL A 258 6.10 5.03 4.17
C VAL A 258 6.59 6.40 4.63
N CYS A 259 5.67 7.36 4.82
CA CYS A 259 6.01 8.72 5.29
C CYS A 259 6.67 8.68 6.68
N ALA A 260 6.12 7.92 7.62
CA ALA A 260 6.69 7.78 8.96
C ALA A 260 8.10 7.14 8.92
N ASP A 261 8.28 6.05 8.14
CA ASP A 261 9.58 5.37 8.02
C ASP A 261 10.65 6.31 7.45
N LEU A 262 10.33 7.07 6.41
CA LEU A 262 11.22 8.08 5.83
C LEU A 262 11.54 9.19 6.84
N TRP A 263 10.59 9.61 7.63
CA TRP A 263 10.80 10.61 8.67
C TRP A 263 11.64 10.08 9.83
N HIS A 264 11.43 8.83 10.24
CA HIS A 264 12.29 8.15 11.21
C HIS A 264 13.75 8.05 10.74
N ARG A 265 13.94 7.83 9.42
CA ARG A 265 15.27 7.60 8.84
C ARG A 265 16.03 8.89 8.55
N TYR A 266 15.34 9.89 7.98
CA TYR A 266 15.97 11.09 7.43
C TYR A 266 15.67 12.36 8.21
N ASP A 267 14.73 12.30 9.14
CA ASP A 267 14.26 13.42 9.95
C ASP A 267 14.01 14.67 9.09
N ALA A 268 14.66 15.79 9.39
CA ALA A 268 14.54 17.04 8.64
C ALA A 268 15.02 16.96 7.16
N GLN A 269 15.70 15.88 6.78
CA GLN A 269 16.23 15.68 5.43
C GLN A 269 15.39 14.70 4.60
N ARG A 270 14.19 14.37 5.05
CA ARG A 270 13.30 13.47 4.31
C ARG A 270 13.01 13.99 2.89
N PRO A 271 12.83 13.09 1.91
CA PRO A 271 12.44 13.48 0.56
C PRO A 271 11.10 14.21 0.55
N ARG A 272 10.82 14.97 -0.51
CA ARG A 272 9.46 15.46 -0.78
C ARG A 272 8.53 14.27 -0.93
N PHE A 273 7.39 14.34 -0.26
CA PHE A 273 6.45 13.23 -0.18
C PHE A 273 5.15 13.60 -0.90
N ILE A 274 4.83 12.86 -1.95
CA ILE A 274 3.72 13.12 -2.84
C ILE A 274 2.75 11.95 -2.80
N VAL A 275 1.50 12.21 -2.38
CA VAL A 275 0.42 11.22 -2.38
C VAL A 275 -0.32 11.32 -3.71
N VAL A 276 -0.58 10.17 -4.33
CA VAL A 276 -1.27 10.07 -5.62
C VAL A 276 -2.50 9.17 -5.47
N GLU A 277 -3.67 9.69 -5.85
CA GLU A 277 -4.95 9.01 -5.77
C GLU A 277 -5.66 8.99 -7.13
N PRO A 278 -6.56 8.02 -7.39
CA PRO A 278 -7.46 8.08 -8.53
C PRO A 278 -8.55 9.14 -8.31
N VAL A 279 -8.93 9.84 -9.37
CA VAL A 279 -10.00 10.87 -9.32
C VAL A 279 -11.28 10.41 -8.63
N PRO A 280 -11.82 9.18 -8.88
CA PRO A 280 -13.08 8.78 -8.26
C PRO A 280 -12.97 8.40 -6.77
N ALA A 281 -11.73 8.28 -6.23
CA ALA A 281 -11.49 7.87 -4.85
C ALA A 281 -10.35 8.71 -4.24
N ASP A 282 -10.58 10.00 -4.09
CA ASP A 282 -9.60 11.03 -3.69
C ASP A 282 -9.79 11.52 -2.25
N CYS A 283 -10.07 10.61 -1.31
CA CYS A 283 -10.42 10.96 0.07
C CYS A 283 -9.30 11.70 0.82
N LEU A 284 -8.03 11.35 0.58
CA LEU A 284 -6.89 12.05 1.19
C LEU A 284 -6.71 13.45 0.60
N PHE A 285 -6.88 13.60 -0.72
CA PHE A 285 -6.87 14.90 -1.38
C PHE A 285 -7.97 15.82 -0.82
N GLN A 286 -9.21 15.33 -0.69
CA GLN A 286 -10.31 16.09 -0.12
C GLN A 286 -10.06 16.46 1.34
N SER A 287 -9.46 15.55 2.11
CA SER A 287 -9.05 15.82 3.50
C SER A 287 -7.98 16.91 3.57
N ALA A 288 -7.00 16.89 2.68
CA ALA A 288 -5.97 17.90 2.61
C ALA A 288 -6.54 19.28 2.28
N VAL A 289 -7.41 19.36 1.28
CA VAL A 289 -8.10 20.61 0.89
C VAL A 289 -8.96 21.14 2.03
N ALA A 290 -9.69 20.25 2.73
CA ALA A 290 -10.55 20.64 3.87
C ALA A 290 -9.73 20.95 5.14
N GLY A 291 -8.47 20.54 5.20
CA GLY A 291 -7.62 20.66 6.39
C GLY A 291 -8.07 19.81 7.57
N GLN A 292 -8.83 18.74 7.33
CA GLN A 292 -9.37 17.80 8.30
C GLN A 292 -9.74 16.49 7.61
N LEU A 293 -9.88 15.41 8.35
CA LEU A 293 -10.34 14.13 7.85
C LEU A 293 -11.73 14.24 7.20
N VAL A 294 -11.83 13.81 5.94
CA VAL A 294 -13.07 13.82 5.15
C VAL A 294 -13.24 12.46 4.48
N ASN A 295 -14.35 11.78 4.78
CA ASN A 295 -14.76 10.59 4.05
C ASN A 295 -15.63 10.99 2.86
N ILE A 296 -15.47 10.28 1.74
CA ILE A 296 -16.22 10.51 0.51
C ILE A 296 -17.02 9.27 0.12
N SER A 297 -18.04 9.45 -0.69
CA SER A 297 -18.74 8.34 -1.34
C SER A 297 -18.07 8.01 -2.67
N VAL A 298 -17.54 6.82 -2.82
CA VAL A 298 -17.03 6.33 -4.10
C VAL A 298 -18.20 5.87 -4.95
N THR A 299 -18.59 6.71 -5.91
CA THR A 299 -19.75 6.44 -6.79
C THR A 299 -19.38 5.66 -8.04
N ARG A 300 -18.10 5.60 -8.37
CA ARG A 300 -17.51 4.83 -9.47
C ARG A 300 -16.17 4.26 -9.00
N GLU A 301 -16.00 2.97 -9.11
CA GLU A 301 -14.71 2.35 -8.82
C GLU A 301 -13.66 2.77 -9.84
N SER A 302 -12.43 2.98 -9.38
CA SER A 302 -11.27 3.14 -10.24
C SER A 302 -10.81 1.77 -10.78
N VAL A 303 -10.19 1.77 -11.95
CA VAL A 303 -9.45 0.60 -12.44
C VAL A 303 -8.37 0.18 -11.44
N MET A 304 -7.79 1.13 -10.71
CA MET A 304 -6.90 0.89 -9.56
C MET A 304 -7.71 0.43 -8.33
N ALA A 305 -8.32 -0.76 -8.41
CA ALA A 305 -9.30 -1.25 -7.44
C ALA A 305 -8.80 -1.20 -5.98
N GLY A 306 -7.54 -1.51 -5.74
CA GLY A 306 -6.90 -1.42 -4.42
C GLY A 306 -6.81 0.00 -3.83
N LEU A 307 -7.12 1.03 -4.64
CA LEU A 307 -7.17 2.43 -4.23
C LEU A 307 -8.60 3.00 -4.19
N SER A 308 -9.63 2.23 -4.55
CA SER A 308 -11.03 2.66 -4.54
C SER A 308 -11.57 2.73 -3.10
N CYS A 309 -11.00 3.62 -2.31
CA CYS A 309 -11.32 3.82 -0.90
C CYS A 309 -11.91 5.22 -0.68
N GLY A 310 -13.06 5.27 0.02
CA GLY A 310 -13.70 6.55 0.39
C GLY A 310 -13.47 6.93 1.85
N GLU A 311 -12.95 6.03 2.67
CA GLU A 311 -12.72 6.25 4.10
C GLU A 311 -11.23 6.46 4.38
N VAL A 312 -10.94 7.52 5.12
CA VAL A 312 -9.56 7.86 5.52
C VAL A 312 -9.20 7.19 6.83
N SER A 313 -8.07 6.48 6.85
CA SER A 313 -7.51 5.91 8.08
C SER A 313 -7.01 7.01 9.01
N LEU A 314 -7.52 7.05 10.24
CA LEU A 314 -7.14 8.04 11.24
C LEU A 314 -5.61 8.12 11.43
N LEU A 315 -4.95 6.98 11.67
CA LEU A 315 -3.50 6.94 11.86
C LEU A 315 -2.73 7.36 10.61
N GLY A 316 -3.23 7.00 9.42
CA GLY A 316 -2.66 7.44 8.16
C GLY A 316 -2.73 8.96 8.01
N TRP A 317 -3.87 9.54 8.33
CA TRP A 317 -4.08 10.99 8.27
C TRP A 317 -3.24 11.75 9.29
N ASP A 318 -3.15 11.29 10.54
CA ASP A 318 -2.33 11.89 11.60
C ASP A 318 -0.86 12.10 11.14
N ILE A 319 -0.37 11.20 10.29
CA ILE A 319 0.97 11.33 9.72
C ILE A 319 0.97 12.22 8.47
N LEU A 320 0.02 11.99 7.55
CA LEU A 320 0.02 12.63 6.23
C LEU A 320 -0.38 14.10 6.28
N GLU A 321 -1.19 14.52 7.26
CA GLU A 321 -1.60 15.91 7.42
C GLU A 321 -0.39 16.87 7.48
N SER A 322 0.68 16.44 8.14
CA SER A 322 1.92 17.22 8.25
C SER A 322 3.07 16.65 7.43
N GLY A 323 2.98 15.39 7.00
CA GLY A 323 4.05 14.65 6.34
C GLY A 323 4.01 14.69 4.83
N ALA A 324 2.82 14.73 4.22
CA ALA A 324 2.70 14.85 2.77
C ALA A 324 2.88 16.30 2.32
N ASP A 325 3.80 16.52 1.39
CA ASP A 325 4.07 17.85 0.83
C ASP A 325 3.03 18.23 -0.23
N HIS A 326 2.57 17.24 -1.02
CA HIS A 326 1.61 17.43 -2.09
C HIS A 326 0.65 16.25 -2.19
N PHE A 327 -0.58 16.56 -2.63
CA PHE A 327 -1.59 15.57 -3.00
C PHE A 327 -1.96 15.78 -4.47
N LEU A 328 -2.00 14.69 -5.23
CA LEU A 328 -2.32 14.66 -6.65
C LEU A 328 -3.47 13.69 -6.92
N THR A 329 -4.30 13.99 -7.91
CA THR A 329 -5.21 13.00 -8.47
C THR A 329 -4.93 12.76 -9.94
N ILE A 330 -5.05 11.50 -10.39
CA ILE A 330 -4.83 11.06 -11.75
C ILE A 330 -6.07 10.35 -12.29
N GLU A 331 -6.24 10.38 -13.61
CA GLU A 331 -7.26 9.59 -14.29
C GLU A 331 -6.82 8.14 -14.50
N ASP A 332 -7.79 7.25 -14.64
CA ASP A 332 -7.56 5.81 -14.89
C ASP A 332 -6.88 5.52 -16.23
N ASP A 333 -6.94 6.45 -17.18
CA ASP A 333 -6.40 6.31 -18.54
C ASP A 333 -4.90 6.01 -18.57
N ALA A 334 -4.16 6.41 -17.53
CA ALA A 334 -2.73 6.14 -17.40
C ALA A 334 -2.40 4.68 -17.07
N VAL A 335 -3.33 3.93 -16.48
CA VAL A 335 -3.05 2.63 -15.86
C VAL A 335 -2.60 1.59 -16.90
N GLY A 336 -3.45 1.28 -17.85
CA GLY A 336 -3.15 0.26 -18.87
C GLY A 336 -1.88 0.54 -19.69
N PRO A 337 -1.71 1.76 -20.24
CA PRO A 337 -0.48 2.13 -20.95
C PRO A 337 0.79 2.00 -20.11
N LEU A 338 0.77 2.40 -18.82
CA LEU A 338 1.93 2.28 -17.93
C LEU A 338 2.24 0.83 -17.56
N MET A 339 1.23 0.03 -17.24
CA MET A 339 1.40 -1.42 -17.00
C MET A 339 2.05 -2.08 -18.23
N LYS A 340 1.56 -1.76 -19.42
CA LYS A 340 2.11 -2.29 -20.68
C LYS A 340 3.54 -1.82 -20.90
N LYS A 341 3.87 -0.54 -20.64
CA LYS A 341 5.21 -0.01 -20.78
C LYS A 341 6.21 -0.70 -19.85
N LEU A 342 5.85 -0.89 -18.58
CA LEU A 342 6.66 -1.64 -17.61
C LEU A 342 6.85 -3.11 -18.03
N ALA A 343 5.80 -3.75 -18.52
CA ALA A 343 5.84 -5.13 -19.03
C ALA A 343 6.74 -5.29 -20.27
N GLN A 344 6.86 -4.27 -21.11
CA GLN A 344 7.74 -4.28 -22.28
C GLN A 344 9.19 -3.93 -21.94
N GLY A 345 9.42 -3.22 -20.84
CA GLY A 345 10.68 -2.58 -20.51
C GLY A 345 10.95 -1.32 -21.35
N THR A 346 11.98 -0.57 -20.99
CA THR A 346 12.45 0.62 -21.71
C THR A 346 13.96 0.48 -21.90
N GLY A 347 14.42 0.42 -23.16
CA GLY A 347 15.85 0.17 -23.44
C GLY A 347 16.32 -1.11 -22.77
N ASP A 348 17.35 -1.00 -21.92
CA ASP A 348 17.92 -2.12 -21.15
C ASP A 348 17.29 -2.27 -19.75
N ASP A 349 16.28 -1.46 -19.41
CA ASP A 349 15.58 -1.60 -18.12
C ASP A 349 14.86 -2.95 -18.03
N PRO A 350 14.75 -3.55 -16.82
CA PRO A 350 14.06 -4.82 -16.65
C PRO A 350 12.57 -4.70 -16.99
N ARG A 351 11.99 -5.79 -17.45
CA ARG A 351 10.54 -5.94 -17.56
C ARG A 351 9.94 -6.12 -16.19
N ILE A 352 8.83 -5.46 -15.93
CA ILE A 352 8.15 -5.47 -14.63
C ILE A 352 6.66 -5.79 -14.85
N VAL A 353 6.17 -6.79 -14.14
CA VAL A 353 4.74 -7.15 -14.08
C VAL A 353 4.09 -6.36 -12.96
N ALA A 354 3.65 -5.15 -13.25
CA ALA A 354 2.97 -4.25 -12.33
C ALA A 354 1.44 -4.41 -12.41
N GLY A 355 0.76 -4.47 -11.27
CA GLY A 355 -0.70 -4.41 -11.21
C GLY A 355 -1.25 -3.00 -11.38
N GLU A 356 -2.57 -2.90 -11.38
CA GLU A 356 -3.28 -1.66 -11.69
C GLU A 356 -3.03 -0.54 -10.67
N ALA A 357 -2.97 -0.85 -9.38
CA ALA A 357 -2.68 0.15 -8.35
C ALA A 357 -1.17 0.46 -8.22
N ALA A 358 -0.31 -0.41 -8.77
CA ALA A 358 1.14 -0.29 -8.64
C ALA A 358 1.75 0.84 -9.49
N VAL A 359 1.01 1.38 -10.45
CA VAL A 359 1.52 2.41 -11.37
C VAL A 359 1.13 3.84 -11.00
N ALA A 360 0.29 4.05 -9.98
CA ALA A 360 -0.24 5.37 -9.64
C ALA A 360 0.88 6.38 -9.30
N GLY A 361 1.84 6.01 -8.44
CA GLY A 361 2.97 6.88 -8.11
C GLY A 361 3.81 7.26 -9.33
N LEU A 362 4.05 6.30 -10.23
CA LEU A 362 4.79 6.52 -11.49
C LEU A 362 4.00 7.44 -12.44
N ALA A 363 2.69 7.25 -12.55
CA ALA A 363 1.82 8.12 -13.34
C ALA A 363 1.87 9.57 -12.82
N GLY A 364 1.76 9.75 -11.50
CA GLY A 364 1.89 11.05 -10.85
C GLY A 364 3.23 11.73 -11.12
N CYS A 365 4.34 10.99 -11.09
CA CYS A 365 5.68 11.49 -11.39
C CYS A 365 5.78 11.99 -12.85
N ILE A 366 5.37 11.17 -13.82
CA ILE A 366 5.42 11.48 -15.26
C ILE A 366 4.56 12.71 -15.56
N ALA A 367 3.31 12.72 -15.05
CA ALA A 367 2.38 13.81 -15.27
C ALA A 367 2.88 15.12 -14.67
N THR A 368 3.44 15.08 -13.45
CA THR A 368 4.06 16.24 -12.78
C THR A 368 5.23 16.80 -13.60
N TYR A 369 6.11 15.92 -14.09
CA TYR A 369 7.28 16.39 -14.86
C TYR A 369 6.88 16.99 -16.23
N ALA A 370 5.79 16.52 -16.82
CA ALA A 370 5.25 17.04 -18.08
C ALA A 370 4.59 18.43 -17.93
N ASP A 371 4.07 18.74 -16.78
CA ASP A 371 3.48 20.04 -16.43
C ASP A 371 4.54 20.98 -15.90
N THR A 372 4.76 22.11 -16.61
CA THR A 372 5.84 23.05 -16.26
C THR A 372 5.66 23.70 -14.90
N ASP A 373 4.42 24.06 -14.57
CA ASP A 373 4.12 24.79 -13.33
C ASP A 373 4.18 23.84 -12.13
N LEU A 374 3.63 22.63 -12.27
CA LEU A 374 3.71 21.60 -11.24
C LEU A 374 5.14 21.14 -11.00
N ARG A 375 5.92 20.92 -12.06
CA ARG A 375 7.32 20.56 -11.97
C ARG A 375 8.12 21.60 -11.16
N GLN A 376 7.88 22.89 -11.40
CA GLN A 376 8.52 23.97 -10.62
C GLN A 376 8.03 23.99 -9.18
N THR A 377 6.72 23.81 -8.95
CA THR A 377 6.12 23.80 -7.61
C THR A 377 6.67 22.67 -6.75
N LEU A 378 6.83 21.48 -7.33
CA LEU A 378 7.38 20.32 -6.64
C LEU A 378 8.93 20.30 -6.65
N ASP A 379 9.60 21.23 -7.34
CA ASP A 379 11.06 21.24 -7.52
C ASP A 379 11.58 19.94 -8.14
N LEU A 380 10.76 19.34 -9.02
CA LEU A 380 11.09 18.12 -9.75
C LEU A 380 11.86 18.51 -11.02
N ASN A 381 13.12 18.12 -11.13
CA ASN A 381 14.03 18.57 -12.17
C ASN A 381 14.97 17.46 -12.66
N GLU A 382 15.87 17.78 -13.58
CA GLU A 382 16.83 16.83 -14.17
C GLU A 382 17.84 16.24 -13.18
N GLN A 383 17.95 16.78 -11.97
CA GLN A 383 18.82 16.27 -10.91
C GLN A 383 18.03 15.41 -9.90
N SER A 384 16.73 15.29 -10.08
CA SER A 384 15.86 14.58 -9.13
C SER A 384 16.09 13.08 -9.18
N THR A 385 16.19 12.48 -7.99
CA THR A 385 16.13 11.05 -7.76
C THR A 385 14.75 10.69 -7.23
N VAL A 386 13.99 9.92 -7.99
CA VAL A 386 12.61 9.58 -7.67
C VAL A 386 12.51 8.12 -7.24
N LEU A 387 11.80 7.89 -6.15
CA LEU A 387 11.38 6.55 -5.71
C LEU A 387 9.87 6.41 -5.86
N VAL A 388 9.44 5.32 -6.47
CA VAL A 388 8.05 4.89 -6.54
C VAL A 388 7.88 3.47 -6.04
N PHE A 389 6.66 3.10 -5.64
CA PHE A 389 6.35 1.78 -5.12
C PHE A 389 5.41 1.04 -6.06
N GLY A 390 5.89 -0.08 -6.60
CA GLY A 390 5.10 -1.06 -7.33
C GLY A 390 4.41 -1.99 -6.34
N THR A 391 3.27 -1.56 -5.84
CA THR A 391 2.61 -2.14 -4.67
C THR A 391 2.04 -3.54 -4.90
N GLU A 392 1.84 -3.94 -6.14
CA GLU A 392 1.30 -5.25 -6.51
C GLU A 392 1.72 -5.68 -7.92
N GLY A 393 1.67 -6.97 -8.17
CA GLY A 393 1.78 -7.57 -9.50
C GLY A 393 0.41 -7.87 -10.12
N ALA A 394 0.35 -8.82 -11.05
CA ALA A 394 -0.87 -9.29 -11.71
C ALA A 394 -1.76 -10.11 -10.76
N THR A 395 -2.28 -9.49 -9.69
CA THR A 395 -3.10 -10.18 -8.66
C THR A 395 -4.47 -10.60 -9.18
N ASP A 396 -4.97 -9.96 -10.24
CA ASP A 396 -6.10 -10.43 -11.06
C ASP A 396 -5.60 -10.65 -12.50
N PRO A 397 -5.30 -11.90 -12.90
CA PRO A 397 -4.76 -12.22 -14.22
C PRO A 397 -5.69 -11.84 -15.38
N THR A 398 -7.01 -11.77 -15.12
CA THR A 398 -7.99 -11.39 -16.14
C THR A 398 -7.92 -9.90 -16.44
N VAL A 399 -7.91 -9.08 -15.37
CA VAL A 399 -7.76 -7.62 -15.47
C VAL A 399 -6.40 -7.28 -16.10
N TYR A 400 -5.33 -7.93 -15.63
CA TYR A 400 -3.99 -7.72 -16.19
C TYR A 400 -3.96 -7.95 -17.69
N ARG A 401 -4.49 -9.10 -18.16
CA ARG A 401 -4.53 -9.41 -19.61
C ARG A 401 -5.36 -8.41 -20.40
N GLN A 402 -6.45 -7.92 -19.84
CA GLN A 402 -7.28 -6.90 -20.52
C GLN A 402 -6.53 -5.58 -20.68
N LEU A 403 -5.77 -5.15 -19.68
CA LEU A 403 -5.06 -3.87 -19.66
C LEU A 403 -3.75 -3.92 -20.47
N VAL A 404 -2.98 -5.00 -20.35
CA VAL A 404 -1.65 -5.15 -20.96
C VAL A 404 -1.72 -5.77 -22.36
N GLY A 405 -2.69 -6.67 -22.59
CA GLY A 405 -2.88 -7.38 -23.85
C GLY A 405 -2.15 -8.72 -23.94
N SER A 406 -1.43 -9.15 -22.87
CA SER A 406 -0.75 -10.44 -22.73
C SER A 406 -0.90 -10.97 -21.30
N ALA A 407 -0.67 -12.27 -21.09
CA ALA A 407 -0.63 -12.81 -19.75
C ALA A 407 0.67 -12.39 -19.04
N ALA A 408 0.64 -12.29 -17.71
CA ALA A 408 1.84 -11.98 -16.93
C ALA A 408 2.94 -13.05 -17.12
N ASP A 409 2.55 -14.32 -17.16
CA ASP A 409 3.47 -15.46 -17.34
C ASP A 409 4.19 -15.46 -18.69
N ASP A 410 3.63 -14.79 -19.72
CA ASP A 410 4.27 -14.66 -21.04
C ASP A 410 5.43 -13.64 -21.05
N LEU A 411 5.60 -12.88 -19.97
CA LEU A 411 6.55 -11.77 -19.85
C LEU A 411 7.74 -12.08 -18.95
N LEU A 412 7.59 -13.07 -18.08
CA LEU A 412 8.60 -13.57 -17.14
C LEU A 412 9.36 -14.76 -17.77
#